data_5ae45a0fecb5c2672312ff5adfeb5567
#
_entry.id   5ae45a0fecb5c2672312ff5adfeb5567
#
_cell.length_a   1.000
_cell.length_b   1.000
_cell.length_c   1.000
_cell.angle_alpha   90.00
_cell.angle_beta   90.00
_cell.angle_gamma   90.00
#
_symmetry.space_group_name_H-M   'P 1'
#
loop_
_entity.id
_entity.type
_entity.pdbx_description
1 polymer ?
#
loop_
_entity_poly.entity_id
_entity_poly.type
_entity_poly.pdbx_seq_one_letter_code
_entity_poly.pdbx_strand_id
1 'polypeptide(L)'
;GRKTGGFCAYTMSDVLTGSGLSSSAAFEVMLGNILSHFYNDGRVPAVELAVSGKYAENVFFGKPCGLMDQAACAVGGFAYMDFASADRPEIEKLSLALGSRVLCIVNTGGNHADLTDDYASIPAEMKAVAAFFGKDCLRGVDETAFYAALPALRETCGDRAVLRAVHFFAENERVRVQRERIRAGDTEGFLALVRESGDSSYKYLQNIYKVKNVGEQGLSLALALCGRLGAVCRVHGGGFAGTVQAYVPLD
;
A
#
# COMPACT_ATOMS: atom_id res chain seq x y z
N GLY A 1 -7.21 22.31 -19.56
CA GLY A 1 -8.12 22.11 -18.48
C GLY A 1 -9.37 21.34 -18.88
N ARG A 2 -9.95 20.60 -17.95
CA ARG A 2 -11.21 19.88 -18.12
C ARG A 2 -12.38 20.80 -17.82
N LYS A 3 -13.53 20.52 -18.42
CA LYS A 3 -14.77 21.26 -18.13
C LYS A 3 -15.29 20.85 -16.75
N THR A 4 -15.82 21.78 -15.99
CA THR A 4 -16.46 21.56 -14.69
C THR A 4 -17.74 22.35 -14.59
N GLY A 5 -18.64 21.97 -13.69
CA GLY A 5 -19.89 22.67 -13.43
C GLY A 5 -20.54 22.19 -12.13
N GLY A 6 -21.68 22.78 -11.77
CA GLY A 6 -22.42 22.42 -10.58
C GLY A 6 -23.24 21.15 -10.76
N PHE A 7 -23.40 20.40 -9.68
CA PHE A 7 -24.31 19.25 -9.60
C PHE A 7 -24.81 19.07 -8.17
N CYS A 8 -25.88 18.32 -8.01
CA CYS A 8 -26.35 17.86 -6.71
C CYS A 8 -26.21 16.34 -6.65
N ALA A 9 -25.67 15.83 -5.56
CA ALA A 9 -25.48 14.39 -5.36
C ALA A 9 -25.87 14.00 -3.92
N TYR A 10 -26.49 12.84 -3.78
CA TYR A 10 -26.59 12.11 -2.52
C TYR A 10 -25.57 10.97 -2.56
N THR A 11 -24.73 10.88 -1.55
CA THR A 11 -23.67 9.89 -1.51
C THR A 11 -23.86 8.91 -0.37
N MET A 12 -23.58 7.64 -0.64
CA MET A 12 -23.50 6.54 0.34
C MET A 12 -22.16 5.84 0.16
N SER A 13 -21.61 5.26 1.21
CA SER A 13 -20.35 4.54 1.16
C SER A 13 -20.33 3.37 2.13
N ASP A 14 -19.95 2.20 1.63
CA ASP A 14 -19.63 1.03 2.44
C ASP A 14 -18.13 0.97 2.80
N VAL A 15 -17.33 1.94 2.32
CA VAL A 15 -15.92 2.08 2.67
C VAL A 15 -15.84 2.69 4.07
N LEU A 16 -15.42 1.86 5.03
CA LEU A 16 -15.35 2.26 6.44
C LEU A 16 -14.37 3.43 6.64
N THR A 17 -14.88 4.51 7.20
CA THR A 17 -14.05 5.69 7.53
C THR A 17 -13.08 5.35 8.68
N GLY A 18 -11.81 5.76 8.54
CA GLY A 18 -10.78 5.52 9.57
C GLY A 18 -10.25 4.09 9.67
N SER A 19 -10.64 3.20 8.76
CA SER A 19 -10.20 1.80 8.73
C SER A 19 -8.90 1.55 7.96
N GLY A 20 -8.30 2.59 7.36
CA GLY A 20 -7.15 2.44 6.47
C GLY A 20 -7.52 1.98 5.05
N LEU A 21 -8.82 1.98 4.68
CA LEU A 21 -9.30 1.61 3.35
C LEU A 21 -9.42 2.79 2.38
N SER A 22 -8.78 3.92 2.70
CA SER A 22 -8.69 5.10 1.82
C SER A 22 -10.03 5.68 1.38
N SER A 23 -10.96 5.87 2.34
CA SER A 23 -12.29 6.45 2.06
C SER A 23 -12.21 7.85 1.44
N SER A 24 -11.20 8.67 1.75
CA SER A 24 -10.98 9.97 1.12
C SER A 24 -10.68 9.83 -0.36
N ALA A 25 -9.73 8.99 -0.74
CA ALA A 25 -9.37 8.74 -2.14
C ALA A 25 -10.57 8.18 -2.94
N ALA A 26 -11.35 7.28 -2.35
CA ALA A 26 -12.57 6.76 -2.98
C ALA A 26 -13.58 7.88 -3.27
N PHE A 27 -13.78 8.79 -2.32
CA PHE A 27 -14.67 9.94 -2.47
C PHE A 27 -14.17 10.93 -3.54
N GLU A 28 -12.88 11.28 -3.51
CA GLU A 28 -12.25 12.18 -4.49
C GLU A 28 -12.38 11.65 -5.92
N VAL A 29 -12.06 10.37 -6.11
CA VAL A 29 -12.16 9.71 -7.42
C VAL A 29 -13.61 9.59 -7.88
N MET A 30 -14.56 9.32 -6.98
CA MET A 30 -15.99 9.32 -7.29
C MET A 30 -16.43 10.70 -7.81
N LEU A 31 -16.07 11.78 -7.13
CA LEU A 31 -16.39 13.15 -7.58
C LEU A 31 -15.76 13.45 -8.95
N GLY A 32 -14.51 13.05 -9.14
CA GLY A 32 -13.83 13.15 -10.43
C GLY A 32 -14.56 12.43 -11.55
N ASN A 33 -15.07 11.22 -11.28
CA ASN A 33 -15.86 10.44 -12.24
C ASN A 33 -17.21 11.12 -12.57
N ILE A 34 -17.89 11.71 -11.57
CA ILE A 34 -19.12 12.47 -11.80
C ILE A 34 -18.85 13.65 -12.74
N LEU A 35 -17.81 14.44 -12.47
CA LEU A 35 -17.41 15.57 -13.32
C LEU A 35 -16.96 15.10 -14.73
N SER A 36 -16.26 13.97 -14.80
CA SER A 36 -15.90 13.35 -16.06
C SER A 36 -17.15 13.02 -16.90
N HIS A 37 -18.12 12.37 -16.29
CA HIS A 37 -19.34 11.94 -16.96
C HIS A 37 -20.18 13.13 -17.42
N PHE A 38 -20.47 14.10 -16.54
CA PHE A 38 -21.37 15.20 -16.88
C PHE A 38 -20.76 16.25 -17.81
N TYR A 39 -19.47 16.50 -17.74
CA TYR A 39 -18.85 17.62 -18.43
C TYR A 39 -17.76 17.25 -19.42
N ASN A 40 -17.33 15.97 -19.48
CA ASN A 40 -16.22 15.51 -20.29
C ASN A 40 -16.51 14.16 -20.99
N ASP A 41 -17.79 13.84 -21.22
CA ASP A 41 -18.24 12.62 -21.90
C ASP A 41 -17.71 11.30 -21.29
N GLY A 42 -17.38 11.30 -20.01
CA GLY A 42 -16.76 10.16 -19.32
C GLY A 42 -15.33 9.83 -19.80
N ARG A 43 -14.64 10.76 -20.48
CA ARG A 43 -13.35 10.50 -21.16
C ARG A 43 -12.12 10.95 -20.37
N VAL A 44 -12.27 11.34 -19.11
CA VAL A 44 -11.10 11.69 -18.30
C VAL A 44 -10.39 10.40 -17.91
N PRO A 45 -9.07 10.24 -18.23
CA PRO A 45 -8.33 9.02 -17.89
C PRO A 45 -8.27 8.77 -16.39
N ALA A 46 -8.28 7.51 -15.97
CA ALA A 46 -8.22 7.11 -14.56
C ALA A 46 -7.01 7.72 -13.82
N VAL A 47 -5.84 7.75 -14.48
CA VAL A 47 -4.63 8.35 -13.90
C VAL A 47 -4.79 9.85 -13.67
N GLU A 48 -5.48 10.56 -14.58
CA GLU A 48 -5.75 12.00 -14.43
C GLU A 48 -6.71 12.26 -13.27
N LEU A 49 -7.73 11.40 -13.08
CA LEU A 49 -8.62 11.45 -11.92
C LEU A 49 -7.84 11.23 -10.61
N ALA A 50 -6.96 10.25 -10.59
CA ALA A 50 -6.12 9.96 -9.43
C ALA A 50 -5.18 11.14 -9.07
N VAL A 51 -4.53 11.72 -10.08
CA VAL A 51 -3.65 12.88 -9.89
C VAL A 51 -4.44 14.09 -9.37
N SER A 52 -5.66 14.29 -9.88
CA SER A 52 -6.54 15.38 -9.43
C SER A 52 -6.97 15.19 -7.97
N GLY A 53 -7.32 13.97 -7.55
CA GLY A 53 -7.64 13.65 -6.15
C GLY A 53 -6.44 13.89 -5.24
N LYS A 54 -5.27 13.37 -5.59
CA LYS A 54 -4.03 13.63 -4.84
C LYS A 54 -3.74 15.14 -4.70
N TYR A 55 -3.93 15.91 -5.77
CA TYR A 55 -3.75 17.36 -5.73
C TYR A 55 -4.73 18.02 -4.75
N ALA A 56 -6.00 17.61 -4.78
CA ALA A 56 -7.01 18.12 -3.86
C ALA A 56 -6.62 17.84 -2.40
N GLU A 57 -6.22 16.60 -2.08
CA GLU A 57 -5.83 16.21 -0.72
C GLU A 57 -4.58 16.98 -0.24
N ASN A 58 -3.55 17.09 -1.09
CA ASN A 58 -2.30 17.73 -0.72
C ASN A 58 -2.39 19.27 -0.66
N VAL A 59 -3.11 19.91 -1.59
CA VAL A 59 -3.11 21.36 -1.76
C VAL A 59 -4.28 22.01 -1.03
N PHE A 60 -5.52 21.47 -1.16
CA PHE A 60 -6.69 22.07 -0.54
C PHE A 60 -6.88 21.64 0.90
N PHE A 61 -6.66 20.36 1.20
CA PHE A 61 -6.81 19.84 2.56
C PHE A 61 -5.50 19.88 3.36
N GLY A 62 -4.36 20.16 2.70
CA GLY A 62 -3.06 20.24 3.35
C GLY A 62 -2.57 18.92 3.95
N LYS A 63 -3.13 17.80 3.48
CA LYS A 63 -2.80 16.45 3.96
C LYS A 63 -1.85 15.76 2.98
N PRO A 64 -0.57 15.59 3.32
CA PRO A 64 0.40 14.94 2.44
C PRO A 64 0.00 13.48 2.19
N CYS A 65 -0.18 13.11 0.93
CA CYS A 65 -0.43 11.73 0.52
C CYS A 65 0.35 11.37 -0.76
N GLY A 66 0.59 10.06 -0.97
CA GLY A 66 1.06 9.51 -2.24
C GLY A 66 -0.06 9.42 -3.28
N LEU A 67 0.22 8.81 -4.42
CA LEU A 67 -0.76 8.61 -5.51
C LEU A 67 -1.44 7.23 -5.45
N MET A 68 -0.95 6.31 -4.63
CA MET A 68 -1.33 4.89 -4.67
C MET A 68 -2.84 4.69 -4.45
N ASP A 69 -3.40 5.34 -3.44
CA ASP A 69 -4.80 5.14 -3.04
C ASP A 69 -5.77 5.66 -4.09
N GLN A 70 -5.51 6.88 -4.59
CA GLN A 70 -6.32 7.46 -5.67
C GLN A 70 -6.19 6.64 -6.97
N ALA A 71 -5.00 6.15 -7.29
CA ALA A 71 -4.77 5.31 -8.46
C ALA A 71 -5.51 3.97 -8.33
N ALA A 72 -5.47 3.33 -7.17
CA ALA A 72 -6.19 2.09 -6.90
C ALA A 72 -7.71 2.27 -7.05
N CYS A 73 -8.27 3.35 -6.48
CA CYS A 73 -9.68 3.68 -6.61
C CYS A 73 -10.10 3.98 -8.05
N ALA A 74 -9.24 4.68 -8.80
CA ALA A 74 -9.56 5.08 -10.17
C ALA A 74 -9.48 3.93 -11.18
N VAL A 75 -8.51 3.02 -11.02
CA VAL A 75 -8.28 1.89 -11.93
C VAL A 75 -9.19 0.71 -11.58
N GLY A 76 -9.38 0.44 -10.31
CA GLY A 76 -10.18 -0.66 -9.78
C GLY A 76 -9.61 -2.04 -10.06
N GLY A 77 -10.04 -3.04 -9.29
CA GLY A 77 -9.56 -4.41 -9.38
C GLY A 77 -8.13 -4.58 -8.88
N PHE A 78 -7.40 -5.57 -9.40
CA PHE A 78 -5.97 -5.68 -9.15
C PHE A 78 -5.21 -4.68 -10.02
N ALA A 79 -4.26 -3.97 -9.43
CA ALA A 79 -3.41 -3.04 -10.16
C ALA A 79 -1.94 -3.23 -9.75
N TYR A 80 -1.06 -3.33 -10.75
CA TYR A 80 0.37 -3.16 -10.56
C TYR A 80 0.70 -1.69 -10.70
N MET A 81 1.50 -1.17 -9.80
CA MET A 81 1.90 0.23 -9.80
C MET A 81 3.40 0.34 -9.54
N ASP A 82 4.13 1.00 -10.44
CA ASP A 82 5.53 1.35 -10.25
C ASP A 82 5.68 2.88 -10.20
N PHE A 83 6.14 3.39 -9.08
CA PHE A 83 6.38 4.80 -8.83
C PHE A 83 7.86 5.20 -9.00
N ALA A 84 8.63 4.50 -9.85
CA ALA A 84 9.99 4.88 -10.19
C ALA A 84 10.07 6.33 -10.71
N SER A 85 9.03 6.77 -11.42
CA SER A 85 8.81 8.17 -11.77
C SER A 85 7.56 8.68 -11.05
N ALA A 86 7.74 9.66 -10.17
CA ALA A 86 6.61 10.27 -9.44
C ALA A 86 5.61 10.98 -10.37
N ASP A 87 6.11 11.53 -11.48
CA ASP A 87 5.30 12.29 -12.45
C ASP A 87 4.63 11.38 -13.49
N ARG A 88 5.17 10.20 -13.73
CA ARG A 88 4.68 9.24 -14.73
C ARG A 88 4.76 7.82 -14.19
N PRO A 89 3.92 7.46 -13.21
CA PRO A 89 3.88 6.11 -12.69
C PRO A 89 3.43 5.12 -13.77
N GLU A 90 4.02 3.92 -13.79
CA GLU A 90 3.49 2.80 -14.55
C GLU A 90 2.33 2.19 -13.77
N ILE A 91 1.13 2.19 -14.35
CA ILE A 91 -0.06 1.60 -13.74
C ILE A 91 -0.68 0.62 -14.73
N GLU A 92 -0.78 -0.63 -14.33
CA GLU A 92 -1.35 -1.71 -15.12
C GLU A 92 -2.52 -2.35 -14.38
N LYS A 93 -3.69 -2.36 -15.01
CA LYS A 93 -4.83 -3.11 -14.49
C LYS A 93 -4.64 -4.59 -14.78
N LEU A 94 -4.75 -5.39 -13.72
CA LEU A 94 -4.61 -6.84 -13.78
C LEU A 94 -5.94 -7.52 -13.43
N SER A 95 -6.08 -8.78 -13.82
CA SER A 95 -7.23 -9.61 -13.46
C SER A 95 -6.74 -10.95 -12.95
N LEU A 96 -7.26 -11.35 -11.79
CA LEU A 96 -6.96 -12.63 -11.18
C LEU A 96 -8.25 -13.24 -10.66
N ALA A 97 -8.52 -14.48 -11.06
CA ALA A 97 -9.59 -15.27 -10.48
C ALA A 97 -9.06 -15.93 -9.20
N LEU A 98 -9.71 -15.68 -8.07
CA LEU A 98 -9.28 -16.23 -6.77
C LEU A 98 -9.73 -17.69 -6.55
N GLY A 99 -10.41 -18.31 -7.54
CA GLY A 99 -10.91 -19.68 -7.45
C GLY A 99 -11.91 -19.85 -6.31
N SER A 100 -11.68 -20.83 -5.43
CA SER A 100 -12.49 -21.10 -4.23
C SER A 100 -12.09 -20.23 -3.04
N ARG A 101 -11.57 -19.03 -3.25
CA ARG A 101 -11.17 -18.10 -2.18
C ARG A 101 -11.85 -16.75 -2.35
N VAL A 102 -12.04 -16.06 -1.26
CA VAL A 102 -12.54 -14.69 -1.21
C VAL A 102 -11.56 -13.80 -0.47
N LEU A 103 -11.37 -12.59 -0.98
CA LEU A 103 -10.60 -11.57 -0.27
C LEU A 103 -11.47 -10.90 0.78
N CYS A 104 -11.09 -11.06 2.05
CA CYS A 104 -11.70 -10.42 3.20
C CYS A 104 -10.76 -9.35 3.78
N ILE A 105 -11.34 -8.26 4.24
CA ILE A 105 -10.66 -7.26 5.05
C ILE A 105 -11.12 -7.42 6.49
N VAL A 106 -10.20 -7.76 7.38
CA VAL A 106 -10.46 -7.97 8.80
C VAL A 106 -10.04 -6.72 9.57
N ASN A 107 -11.02 -6.00 10.12
CA ASN A 107 -10.75 -4.84 10.97
C ASN A 107 -10.40 -5.31 12.38
N THR A 108 -9.23 -4.90 12.89
CA THR A 108 -8.73 -5.27 14.22
C THR A 108 -9.17 -4.31 15.33
N GLY A 109 -9.91 -3.26 14.99
CA GLY A 109 -10.38 -2.24 15.95
C GLY A 109 -9.27 -1.30 16.46
N GLY A 110 -8.04 -1.41 15.95
CA GLY A 110 -6.93 -0.56 16.34
C GLY A 110 -7.11 0.90 15.87
N ASN A 111 -6.75 1.85 16.73
CA ASN A 111 -6.84 3.27 16.43
C ASN A 111 -5.55 3.79 15.77
N HIS A 112 -5.71 4.61 14.72
CA HIS A 112 -4.62 5.25 13.98
C HIS A 112 -4.20 6.63 14.55
N ALA A 113 -4.89 7.15 15.58
CA ALA A 113 -4.75 8.53 16.03
C ALA A 113 -3.32 8.92 16.47
N ASP A 114 -2.53 7.97 17.02
CA ASP A 114 -1.21 8.24 17.59
C ASP A 114 -0.07 7.55 16.81
N LEU A 115 -0.25 7.29 15.52
CA LEU A 115 0.70 6.51 14.71
C LEU A 115 1.60 7.37 13.80
N THR A 116 1.50 8.69 13.89
CA THR A 116 2.26 9.61 13.02
C THR A 116 3.76 9.35 13.07
N ASP A 117 4.32 9.18 14.27
CA ASP A 117 5.75 8.91 14.46
C ASP A 117 6.15 7.54 13.90
N ASP A 118 5.33 6.51 14.14
CA ASP A 118 5.59 5.16 13.64
C ASP A 118 5.59 5.13 12.11
N TYR A 119 4.60 5.76 11.47
CA TYR A 119 4.54 5.89 10.01
C TYR A 119 5.72 6.70 9.46
N ALA A 120 6.05 7.83 10.08
CA ALA A 120 7.16 8.69 9.64
C ALA A 120 8.51 8.00 9.78
N SER A 121 8.68 7.10 10.75
CA SER A 121 9.93 6.37 10.98
C SER A 121 10.33 5.46 9.80
N ILE A 122 9.37 4.88 9.09
CA ILE A 122 9.66 3.97 7.96
C ILE A 122 10.40 4.70 6.83
N PRO A 123 9.82 5.73 6.20
CA PRO A 123 10.52 6.45 5.13
C PRO A 123 11.77 7.18 5.64
N ALA A 124 11.80 7.65 6.88
CA ALA A 124 12.97 8.32 7.44
C ALA A 124 14.17 7.36 7.52
N GLU A 125 13.97 6.16 8.03
CA GLU A 125 15.03 5.15 8.14
C GLU A 125 15.45 4.62 6.76
N MET A 126 14.53 4.39 5.84
CA MET A 126 14.86 4.01 4.46
C MET A 126 15.67 5.11 3.73
N LYS A 127 15.34 6.39 3.97
CA LYS A 127 16.11 7.52 3.43
C LYS A 127 17.50 7.62 4.05
N ALA A 128 17.66 7.34 5.34
CA ALA A 128 18.97 7.34 5.99
C ALA A 128 19.90 6.30 5.35
N VAL A 129 19.39 5.09 5.06
CA VAL A 129 20.15 4.07 4.32
C VAL A 129 20.48 4.52 2.90
N ALA A 130 19.53 5.13 2.17
CA ALA A 130 19.80 5.63 0.82
C ALA A 130 20.86 6.75 0.81
N ALA A 131 20.78 7.66 1.78
CA ALA A 131 21.72 8.78 1.95
C ALA A 131 23.16 8.30 2.20
N PHE A 132 23.36 7.16 2.88
CA PHE A 132 24.68 6.53 3.04
C PHE A 132 25.36 6.27 1.68
N PHE A 133 24.58 5.98 0.64
CA PHE A 133 25.04 5.78 -0.74
C PHE A 133 24.93 7.04 -1.61
N GLY A 134 24.66 8.21 -1.04
CA GLY A 134 24.45 9.45 -1.77
C GLY A 134 23.22 9.43 -2.68
N LYS A 135 22.18 8.71 -2.29
CA LYS A 135 20.91 8.57 -3.04
C LYS A 135 19.73 9.17 -2.24
N ASP A 136 18.74 9.66 -2.96
CA ASP A 136 17.49 10.21 -2.36
C ASP A 136 16.53 9.14 -1.90
N CYS A 137 16.58 7.94 -2.50
CA CYS A 137 15.75 6.81 -2.15
C CYS A 137 16.45 5.47 -2.43
N LEU A 138 15.97 4.40 -1.77
CA LEU A 138 16.55 3.05 -1.90
C LEU A 138 16.47 2.49 -3.32
N ARG A 139 15.52 2.94 -4.16
CA ARG A 139 15.42 2.52 -5.56
C ARG A 139 16.69 2.86 -6.37
N GLY A 140 17.42 3.88 -5.98
CA GLY A 140 18.67 4.28 -6.62
C GLY A 140 19.92 3.59 -6.06
N VAL A 141 19.79 2.73 -5.06
CA VAL A 141 20.91 2.02 -4.42
C VAL A 141 21.09 0.66 -5.08
N ASP A 142 22.34 0.31 -5.40
CA ASP A 142 22.70 -1.04 -5.85
C ASP A 142 22.59 -2.03 -4.69
N GLU A 143 21.83 -3.09 -4.88
CA GLU A 143 21.56 -4.10 -3.83
C GLU A 143 22.83 -4.85 -3.41
N THR A 144 23.74 -5.11 -4.34
CA THR A 144 25.02 -5.78 -4.04
C THR A 144 25.90 -4.88 -3.16
N ALA A 145 25.95 -3.60 -3.48
CA ALA A 145 26.68 -2.61 -2.67
C ALA A 145 26.04 -2.46 -1.28
N PHE A 146 24.72 -2.51 -1.17
CA PHE A 146 24.02 -2.49 0.10
C PHE A 146 24.45 -3.65 1.00
N TYR A 147 24.40 -4.90 0.50
CA TYR A 147 24.80 -6.07 1.29
C TYR A 147 26.28 -6.07 1.64
N ALA A 148 27.16 -5.56 0.80
CA ALA A 148 28.58 -5.42 1.09
C ALA A 148 28.87 -4.41 2.20
N ALA A 149 28.03 -3.40 2.37
CA ALA A 149 28.18 -2.32 3.35
C ALA A 149 27.48 -2.60 4.69
N LEU A 150 26.88 -3.78 4.92
CA LEU A 150 26.07 -4.08 6.11
C LEU A 150 26.74 -3.71 7.44
N PRO A 151 28.04 -4.02 7.71
CA PRO A 151 28.67 -3.63 8.98
C PRO A 151 28.63 -2.11 9.22
N ALA A 152 29.00 -1.32 8.23
CA ALA A 152 29.03 0.14 8.33
C ALA A 152 27.59 0.74 8.41
N LEU A 153 26.63 0.16 7.69
CA LEU A 153 25.22 0.57 7.75
C LEU A 153 24.62 0.34 9.14
N ARG A 154 24.94 -0.78 9.79
CA ARG A 154 24.49 -1.07 11.14
C ARG A 154 24.99 -0.04 12.15
N GLU A 155 26.25 0.37 12.05
CA GLU A 155 26.85 1.40 12.89
C GLU A 155 26.24 2.78 12.64
N THR A 156 25.97 3.12 11.37
CA THR A 156 25.54 4.47 10.97
C THR A 156 24.02 4.66 11.10
N CYS A 157 23.25 3.68 10.64
CA CYS A 157 21.79 3.78 10.49
C CYS A 157 21.01 2.96 11.54
N GLY A 158 21.66 1.96 12.15
CA GLY A 158 21.06 1.01 13.08
C GLY A 158 20.36 -0.17 12.39
N ASP A 159 20.20 -1.25 13.15
CA ASP A 159 19.69 -2.55 12.65
C ASP A 159 18.29 -2.44 12.04
N ARG A 160 17.38 -1.65 12.62
CA ARG A 160 16.01 -1.53 12.10
C ARG A 160 15.96 -0.85 10.74
N ALA A 161 16.75 0.19 10.51
CA ALA A 161 16.85 0.85 9.22
C ALA A 161 17.37 -0.11 8.14
N VAL A 162 18.38 -0.91 8.49
CA VAL A 162 18.93 -1.96 7.61
C VAL A 162 17.87 -3.01 7.28
N LEU A 163 17.13 -3.52 8.28
CA LEU A 163 16.06 -4.50 8.06
C LEU A 163 14.95 -3.95 7.15
N ARG A 164 14.57 -2.69 7.32
CA ARG A 164 13.59 -2.00 6.46
C ARG A 164 14.09 -1.89 5.01
N ALA A 165 15.38 -1.66 4.80
CA ALA A 165 15.96 -1.68 3.46
C ALA A 165 15.97 -3.10 2.86
N VAL A 166 16.29 -4.13 3.65
CA VAL A 166 16.15 -5.55 3.23
C VAL A 166 14.72 -5.85 2.78
N HIS A 167 13.72 -5.41 3.56
CA HIS A 167 12.32 -5.53 3.15
C HIS A 167 12.07 -4.85 1.80
N PHE A 168 12.55 -3.62 1.63
CA PHE A 168 12.32 -2.83 0.42
C PHE A 168 12.83 -3.55 -0.84
N PHE A 169 14.07 -4.03 -0.84
CA PHE A 169 14.64 -4.74 -1.99
C PHE A 169 13.88 -6.02 -2.30
N ALA A 170 13.64 -6.86 -1.29
CA ALA A 170 12.91 -8.10 -1.46
C ALA A 170 11.45 -7.87 -1.91
N GLU A 171 10.79 -6.81 -1.42
CA GLU A 171 9.40 -6.51 -1.77
C GLU A 171 9.26 -6.01 -3.21
N ASN A 172 10.20 -5.19 -3.72
CA ASN A 172 10.19 -4.77 -5.11
C ASN A 172 10.27 -5.97 -6.08
N GLU A 173 11.16 -6.93 -5.82
CA GLU A 173 11.26 -8.13 -6.63
C GLU A 173 10.00 -9.00 -6.47
N ARG A 174 9.46 -9.13 -5.27
CA ARG A 174 8.23 -9.90 -4.99
C ARG A 174 7.04 -9.33 -5.76
N VAL A 175 6.87 -8.01 -5.77
CA VAL A 175 5.80 -7.34 -6.52
C VAL A 175 5.95 -7.58 -8.03
N ARG A 176 7.18 -7.55 -8.57
CA ARG A 176 7.45 -7.87 -9.97
C ARG A 176 7.02 -9.31 -10.30
N VAL A 177 7.37 -10.27 -9.45
CA VAL A 177 6.99 -11.68 -9.64
C VAL A 177 5.47 -11.87 -9.43
N GLN A 178 4.84 -11.19 -8.48
CA GLN A 178 3.39 -11.21 -8.31
C GLN A 178 2.66 -10.76 -9.59
N ARG A 179 3.12 -9.68 -10.24
CA ARG A 179 2.59 -9.23 -11.53
C ARG A 179 2.61 -10.35 -12.58
N GLU A 180 3.73 -11.07 -12.68
CA GLU A 180 3.88 -12.19 -13.63
C GLU A 180 2.97 -13.36 -13.28
N ARG A 181 2.82 -13.72 -11.99
CA ARG A 181 1.90 -14.77 -11.54
C ARG A 181 0.45 -14.43 -11.88
N ILE A 182 0.04 -13.19 -11.64
CA ILE A 182 -1.31 -12.71 -11.98
C ILE A 182 -1.53 -12.80 -13.51
N ARG A 183 -0.58 -12.35 -14.33
CA ARG A 183 -0.67 -12.43 -15.80
C ARG A 183 -0.77 -13.87 -16.31
N ALA A 184 -0.10 -14.79 -15.62
CA ALA A 184 -0.15 -16.22 -15.93
C ALA A 184 -1.40 -16.93 -15.38
N GLY A 185 -2.26 -16.25 -14.60
CA GLY A 185 -3.41 -16.87 -13.93
C GLY A 185 -2.98 -17.83 -12.79
N ASP A 186 -1.73 -17.74 -12.31
CA ASP A 186 -1.18 -18.58 -11.25
C ASP A 186 -1.57 -18.03 -9.88
N THR A 187 -2.77 -18.35 -9.45
CA THR A 187 -3.35 -17.89 -8.18
C THR A 187 -2.57 -18.40 -6.97
N GLU A 188 -2.17 -19.67 -6.95
CA GLU A 188 -1.43 -20.23 -5.80
C GLU A 188 -0.02 -19.64 -5.70
N GLY A 189 0.67 -19.43 -6.82
CA GLY A 189 1.95 -18.73 -6.86
C GLY A 189 1.83 -17.28 -6.39
N PHE A 190 0.76 -16.57 -6.76
CA PHE A 190 0.47 -15.24 -6.24
C PHE A 190 0.24 -15.25 -4.72
N LEU A 191 -0.58 -16.18 -4.22
CA LEU A 191 -0.89 -16.28 -2.80
C LEU A 191 0.33 -16.68 -1.95
N ALA A 192 1.23 -17.52 -2.46
CA ALA A 192 2.51 -17.81 -1.81
C ALA A 192 3.33 -16.51 -1.59
N LEU A 193 3.40 -15.66 -2.61
CA LEU A 193 4.09 -14.36 -2.52
C LEU A 193 3.38 -13.37 -1.59
N VAL A 194 2.04 -13.42 -1.47
CA VAL A 194 1.30 -12.64 -0.47
C VAL A 194 1.72 -13.03 0.94
N ARG A 195 1.87 -14.34 1.23
CA ARG A 195 2.36 -14.84 2.52
C ARG A 195 3.78 -14.38 2.81
N GLU A 196 4.69 -14.53 1.84
CA GLU A 196 6.07 -14.06 1.97
C GLU A 196 6.15 -12.55 2.23
N SER A 197 5.32 -11.76 1.56
CA SER A 197 5.20 -10.32 1.78
C SER A 197 4.75 -10.00 3.21
N GLY A 198 3.76 -10.74 3.72
CA GLY A 198 3.31 -10.63 5.12
C GLY A 198 4.40 -10.95 6.12
N ASP A 199 5.14 -12.04 5.89
CA ASP A 199 6.28 -12.45 6.71
C ASP A 199 7.41 -11.41 6.69
N SER A 200 7.71 -10.85 5.52
CA SER A 200 8.70 -9.80 5.36
C SER A 200 8.28 -8.50 6.07
N SER A 201 7.00 -8.14 5.97
CA SER A 201 6.44 -7.00 6.72
C SER A 201 6.60 -7.19 8.23
N TYR A 202 6.29 -8.38 8.73
CA TYR A 202 6.40 -8.70 10.15
C TYR A 202 7.86 -8.69 10.63
N LYS A 203 8.75 -9.38 9.92
CA LYS A 203 10.14 -9.63 10.34
C LYS A 203 11.05 -8.42 10.10
N TYR A 204 10.91 -7.73 8.97
CA TYR A 204 11.87 -6.75 8.48
C TYR A 204 11.33 -5.33 8.46
N LEU A 205 10.15 -5.08 7.89
CA LEU A 205 9.54 -3.76 7.93
C LEU A 205 9.11 -3.37 9.34
N GLN A 206 8.65 -4.35 10.13
CA GLN A 206 8.24 -4.21 11.53
C GLN A 206 7.12 -3.18 11.70
N ASN A 207 6.08 -3.32 10.89
CA ASN A 207 4.90 -2.44 10.88
C ASN A 207 3.64 -3.14 11.42
N ILE A 208 3.78 -4.19 12.22
CA ILE A 208 2.62 -4.99 12.69
C ILE A 208 2.11 -4.52 14.04
N TYR A 209 2.98 -3.97 14.89
CA TYR A 209 2.61 -3.46 16.21
C TYR A 209 3.42 -2.23 16.58
N LYS A 210 2.89 -1.44 17.52
CA LYS A 210 3.53 -0.24 18.06
C LYS A 210 4.65 -0.62 19.01
N VAL A 211 5.86 -0.09 18.80
CA VAL A 211 6.99 -0.32 19.73
C VAL A 211 6.71 0.28 21.12
N LYS A 212 6.02 1.43 21.17
CA LYS A 212 5.67 2.12 22.42
C LYS A 212 4.59 1.40 23.25
N ASN A 213 3.80 0.51 22.62
CA ASN A 213 2.73 -0.24 23.30
C ASN A 213 2.67 -1.68 22.79
N VAL A 214 3.65 -2.48 23.17
CA VAL A 214 3.76 -3.89 22.76
C VAL A 214 2.64 -4.80 23.30
N GLY A 215 1.83 -4.33 24.24
CA GLY A 215 0.67 -5.05 24.75
C GLY A 215 -0.51 -5.07 23.80
N GLU A 216 -0.58 -4.09 22.89
CA GLU A 216 -1.65 -3.97 21.90
C GLU A 216 -1.19 -4.51 20.53
N GLN A 217 -1.48 -5.76 20.25
CA GLN A 217 -1.06 -6.45 19.03
C GLN A 217 -2.25 -7.03 18.25
N GLY A 218 -3.29 -6.24 18.01
CA GLY A 218 -4.50 -6.67 17.30
C GLY A 218 -4.21 -7.24 15.90
N LEU A 219 -3.28 -6.64 15.15
CA LEU A 219 -2.86 -7.16 13.83
C LEU A 219 -2.19 -8.52 13.96
N SER A 220 -1.27 -8.70 14.92
CA SER A 220 -0.58 -9.99 15.14
C SER A 220 -1.58 -11.09 15.49
N LEU A 221 -2.56 -10.77 16.37
CA LEU A 221 -3.60 -11.71 16.76
C LEU A 221 -4.50 -12.07 15.56
N ALA A 222 -4.93 -11.08 14.78
CA ALA A 222 -5.74 -11.31 13.58
C ALA A 222 -5.01 -12.17 12.55
N LEU A 223 -3.71 -11.90 12.29
CA LEU A 223 -2.89 -12.71 11.39
C LEU A 223 -2.80 -14.17 11.88
N ALA A 224 -2.58 -14.39 13.18
CA ALA A 224 -2.51 -15.73 13.75
C ALA A 224 -3.85 -16.49 13.62
N LEU A 225 -4.98 -15.81 13.88
CA LEU A 225 -6.31 -16.43 13.77
C LEU A 225 -6.68 -16.72 12.30
N CYS A 226 -6.43 -15.79 11.38
CA CYS A 226 -6.65 -16.00 9.95
C CYS A 226 -5.83 -17.18 9.43
N GLY A 227 -4.54 -17.26 9.80
CA GLY A 227 -3.68 -18.37 9.42
C GLY A 227 -4.18 -19.72 9.94
N ARG A 228 -4.69 -19.76 11.18
CA ARG A 228 -5.29 -20.97 11.77
C ARG A 228 -6.53 -21.45 11.01
N LEU A 229 -7.27 -20.54 10.39
CA LEU A 229 -8.44 -20.81 9.54
C LEU A 229 -8.06 -21.16 8.08
N GLY A 230 -6.78 -21.37 7.78
CA GLY A 230 -6.32 -21.69 6.44
C GLY A 230 -6.24 -20.52 5.46
N ALA A 231 -6.46 -19.29 5.93
CA ALA A 231 -6.35 -18.12 5.09
C ALA A 231 -4.88 -17.77 4.78
N VAL A 232 -4.63 -17.28 3.58
CA VAL A 232 -3.40 -16.55 3.27
C VAL A 232 -3.63 -15.08 3.60
N CYS A 233 -2.83 -14.54 4.51
CA CYS A 233 -3.08 -13.20 5.03
C CYS A 233 -1.80 -12.40 5.22
N ARG A 234 -1.97 -11.08 5.21
CA ARG A 234 -0.93 -10.10 5.55
C ARG A 234 -1.57 -8.83 6.12
N VAL A 235 -0.75 -7.99 6.75
CA VAL A 235 -1.19 -6.63 7.09
C VAL A 235 -1.63 -5.88 5.84
N HIS A 236 -2.71 -5.12 5.95
CA HIS A 236 -3.20 -4.24 4.90
C HIS A 236 -2.72 -2.80 5.13
N GLY A 237 -2.26 -2.12 4.06
CA GLY A 237 -1.78 -0.74 4.14
C GLY A 237 -0.52 -0.55 4.99
N GLY A 238 -0.44 0.58 5.67
CA GLY A 238 0.74 1.01 6.42
C GLY A 238 1.05 0.22 7.68
N GLY A 239 0.10 -0.53 8.22
CA GLY A 239 0.28 -1.33 9.42
C GLY A 239 0.16 -0.55 10.73
N PHE A 240 0.83 -1.01 11.79
CA PHE A 240 0.80 -0.57 13.19
C PHE A 240 -0.56 -0.67 13.88
N ALA A 241 -1.66 -0.52 13.14
CA ALA A 241 -3.05 -0.73 13.52
C ALA A 241 -3.90 -0.98 12.25
N GLY A 242 -5.21 -1.06 12.38
CA GLY A 242 -6.16 -1.10 11.27
C GLY A 242 -6.53 -2.50 10.83
N THR A 243 -6.16 -2.90 9.61
CA THR A 243 -6.75 -4.05 8.95
C THR A 243 -5.73 -5.08 8.47
N VAL A 244 -6.20 -6.32 8.37
CA VAL A 244 -5.54 -7.45 7.72
C VAL A 244 -6.31 -7.80 6.46
N GLN A 245 -5.60 -7.98 5.33
CA GLN A 245 -6.19 -8.65 4.17
C GLN A 245 -5.99 -10.16 4.30
N ALA A 246 -7.06 -10.91 4.05
CA ALA A 246 -7.08 -12.36 4.16
C ALA A 246 -7.77 -12.99 2.94
N TYR A 247 -7.11 -13.91 2.28
CA TYR A 247 -7.65 -14.73 1.20
C TYR A 247 -8.16 -16.03 1.81
N VAL A 248 -9.45 -16.06 2.10
CA VAL A 248 -10.12 -17.11 2.88
C VAL A 248 -10.67 -18.18 1.94
N PRO A 249 -10.43 -19.49 2.20
CA PRO A 249 -11.12 -20.55 1.47
C PRO A 249 -12.63 -20.49 1.72
N LEU A 250 -13.43 -20.88 0.71
CA LEU A 250 -14.89 -20.88 0.77
C LEU A 250 -15.48 -22.20 1.30
N ASP A 251 -14.64 -23.21 1.53
CA ASP A 251 -15.01 -24.58 1.97
C ASP A 251 -14.44 -24.87 3.36
#